data_82dca3665a42f11534b8d87ba99cdb8a
#
_entry.id   82dca3665a42f11534b8d87ba99cdb8a
#
_cell.length_a   1.000
_cell.length_b   1.000
_cell.length_c   1.000
_cell.angle_alpha   90.00
_cell.angle_beta   90.00
_cell.angle_gamma   90.00
#
_symmetry.space_group_name_H-M   'P 1'
#
loop_
_entity.id
_entity.type
_entity.pdbx_description
1 polymer ?
#
loop_
_entity_poly.entity_id
_entity_poly.type
_entity_poly.pdbx_seq_one_letter_code
_entity_poly.pdbx_strand_id
1 'polypeptide(L)'
;QGGGKVIIPDGEFLTAPIRLKSNVNLHLSDSTVLKFTTDPFFFDLVQTRIEGIDCYNISPLIYAYGETNIAITGNGVMDGQADSSNWFSENRIRGIVQEDGKKINEKTLLYEMKEDSIPFKERVFMRENGIRPQFINLYKCKNILLEGFTLNRSPFWLIHPLLSENITVRKVKMQSHGYNNDGCDPESCRNVLIEDCDFDTGDDCIAIKSGRDEDGR
;
A
#
# COMPACT_ATOMS: atom_id res chain seq x y z
N GLN A 1 -15.29 -19.94 -8.71
CA GLN A 1 -16.37 -19.02 -8.32
C GLN A 1 -16.28 -17.80 -9.23
N GLY A 2 -17.42 -17.31 -9.75
CA GLY A 2 -17.47 -16.35 -10.86
C GLY A 2 -17.09 -14.88 -10.55
N GLY A 3 -16.77 -14.53 -9.29
CA GLY A 3 -16.53 -13.13 -8.89
C GLY A 3 -17.84 -12.36 -8.60
N GLY A 4 -17.74 -11.04 -8.55
CA GLY A 4 -18.90 -10.17 -8.34
C GLY A 4 -18.56 -8.79 -7.79
N LYS A 5 -19.59 -7.98 -7.56
CA LYS A 5 -19.50 -6.67 -6.95
C LYS A 5 -19.83 -6.77 -5.46
N VAL A 6 -18.88 -6.39 -4.60
CA VAL A 6 -19.08 -6.26 -3.16
C VAL A 6 -19.36 -4.80 -2.87
N ILE A 7 -20.53 -4.48 -2.39
CA ILE A 7 -20.94 -3.10 -2.11
C ILE A 7 -20.79 -2.84 -0.61
N ILE A 8 -20.01 -1.80 -0.28
CA ILE A 8 -19.99 -1.23 1.06
C ILE A 8 -21.02 -0.09 1.04
N PRO A 9 -22.12 -0.20 1.80
CA PRO A 9 -23.19 0.79 1.77
C PRO A 9 -22.78 2.09 2.43
N ASP A 10 -23.62 3.10 2.36
CA ASP A 10 -23.45 4.35 3.09
C ASP A 10 -23.29 4.10 4.58
N GLY A 11 -22.39 4.83 5.21
CA GLY A 11 -22.07 4.71 6.63
C GLY A 11 -20.58 4.64 6.92
N GLU A 12 -20.24 4.55 8.19
CA GLU A 12 -18.87 4.47 8.68
C GLU A 12 -18.58 3.05 9.18
N PHE A 13 -17.49 2.47 8.68
CA PHE A 13 -17.10 1.08 8.98
C PHE A 13 -15.63 1.02 9.36
N LEU A 14 -15.30 0.19 10.35
CA LEU A 14 -13.92 -0.18 10.68
C LEU A 14 -13.61 -1.58 10.15
N THR A 15 -12.49 -1.73 9.47
CA THR A 15 -12.04 -3.01 8.91
C THR A 15 -10.59 -3.28 9.23
N ALA A 16 -10.21 -4.55 9.17
CA ALA A 16 -8.83 -5.00 9.01
C ALA A 16 -8.41 -4.90 7.53
N PRO A 17 -7.13 -5.18 7.17
CA PRO A 17 -6.71 -5.23 5.79
C PRO A 17 -7.59 -6.12 4.91
N ILE A 18 -7.86 -5.65 3.68
CA ILE A 18 -8.71 -6.35 2.71
C ILE A 18 -7.83 -7.02 1.66
N ARG A 19 -8.06 -8.33 1.42
CA ARG A 19 -7.42 -9.07 0.35
C ARG A 19 -8.37 -9.24 -0.82
N LEU A 20 -8.12 -8.54 -1.93
CA LEU A 20 -8.92 -8.67 -3.16
C LEU A 20 -8.64 -9.99 -3.88
N LYS A 21 -9.66 -10.48 -4.57
CA LYS A 21 -9.62 -11.70 -5.37
C LYS A 21 -10.03 -11.43 -6.81
N SER A 22 -9.64 -12.31 -7.71
CA SER A 22 -9.96 -12.21 -9.13
C SER A 22 -11.46 -12.07 -9.36
N ASN A 23 -11.80 -11.26 -10.35
CA ASN A 23 -13.17 -10.97 -10.77
C ASN A 23 -14.05 -10.30 -9.68
N VAL A 24 -13.43 -9.58 -8.74
CA VAL A 24 -14.13 -8.84 -7.68
C VAL A 24 -14.00 -7.34 -7.91
N ASN A 25 -15.14 -6.65 -7.79
CA ASN A 25 -15.20 -5.20 -7.66
C ASN A 25 -15.62 -4.83 -6.23
N LEU A 26 -14.72 -4.22 -5.47
CA LEU A 26 -15.04 -3.58 -4.19
C LEU A 26 -15.60 -2.18 -4.50
N HIS A 27 -16.87 -1.95 -4.16
CA HIS A 27 -17.56 -0.71 -4.48
C HIS A 27 -17.99 0.03 -3.21
N LEU A 28 -17.58 1.28 -3.10
CA LEU A 28 -17.95 2.17 -2.00
C LEU A 28 -19.09 3.07 -2.45
N SER A 29 -20.22 3.05 -1.73
CA SER A 29 -21.32 3.99 -1.95
C SER A 29 -20.87 5.42 -1.65
N ASP A 30 -21.65 6.41 -2.08
CA ASP A 30 -21.24 7.83 -2.09
C ASP A 30 -20.93 8.41 -0.70
N SER A 31 -21.61 7.94 0.35
CA SER A 31 -21.40 8.37 1.72
C SER A 31 -20.69 7.32 2.59
N THR A 32 -20.00 6.36 1.96
CA THR A 32 -19.20 5.36 2.69
C THR A 32 -17.91 5.99 3.22
N VAL A 33 -17.61 5.74 4.49
CA VAL A 33 -16.29 5.96 5.08
C VAL A 33 -15.76 4.64 5.62
N LEU A 34 -14.76 4.07 4.93
CA LEU A 34 -14.13 2.81 5.32
C LEU A 34 -12.80 3.09 6.02
N LYS A 35 -12.76 2.94 7.33
CA LYS A 35 -11.58 3.13 8.17
C LYS A 35 -10.84 1.81 8.35
N PHE A 36 -9.51 1.86 8.23
CA PHE A 36 -8.65 0.70 8.48
C PHE A 36 -8.08 0.74 9.89
N THR A 37 -8.04 -0.40 10.58
CA THR A 37 -7.37 -0.50 11.88
C THR A 37 -5.90 -0.14 11.76
N THR A 38 -5.36 0.49 12.78
CA THR A 38 -3.92 0.77 12.91
C THR A 38 -3.19 -0.24 13.80
N ASP A 39 -3.91 -1.23 14.34
CA ASP A 39 -3.34 -2.29 15.17
C ASP A 39 -2.67 -3.35 14.29
N PRO A 40 -1.32 -3.46 14.32
CA PRO A 40 -0.58 -4.39 13.47
C PRO A 40 -0.92 -5.86 13.69
N PHE A 41 -1.61 -6.18 14.77
CA PHE A 41 -2.02 -7.55 15.09
C PHE A 41 -3.03 -8.13 14.09
N PHE A 42 -3.79 -7.26 13.42
CA PHE A 42 -4.79 -7.64 12.40
C PHE A 42 -4.22 -7.74 11.00
N PHE A 43 -2.91 -7.57 10.82
CA PHE A 43 -2.26 -7.59 9.52
C PHE A 43 -1.57 -8.94 9.27
N ASP A 44 -1.96 -9.61 8.21
CA ASP A 44 -1.30 -10.83 7.76
C ASP A 44 0.10 -10.54 7.22
N LEU A 45 0.99 -11.52 7.27
CA LEU A 45 2.27 -11.48 6.60
C LEU A 45 2.09 -11.77 5.11
N VAL A 46 2.56 -10.87 4.24
CA VAL A 46 2.49 -11.03 2.78
C VAL A 46 3.82 -10.72 2.11
N GLN A 47 4.03 -11.30 0.94
CA GLN A 47 5.14 -10.90 0.07
C GLN A 47 4.82 -9.53 -0.54
N THR A 48 5.75 -8.61 -0.45
CA THR A 48 5.64 -7.26 -1.04
C THR A 48 7.03 -6.73 -1.40
N ARG A 49 7.08 -5.47 -1.82
CA ARG A 49 8.32 -4.75 -2.08
C ARG A 49 8.24 -3.38 -1.42
N ILE A 50 9.27 -3.03 -0.67
CA ILE A 50 9.40 -1.74 -0.01
C ILE A 50 10.62 -1.03 -0.59
N GLU A 51 10.43 0.15 -1.15
CA GLU A 51 11.48 0.96 -1.76
C GLU A 51 12.38 0.21 -2.74
N GLY A 52 11.78 -0.67 -3.53
CA GLY A 52 12.48 -1.47 -4.53
C GLY A 52 13.10 -2.77 -4.02
N ILE A 53 12.94 -3.11 -2.73
CA ILE A 53 13.51 -4.30 -2.09
C ILE A 53 12.42 -5.31 -1.75
N ASP A 54 12.54 -6.54 -2.27
CA ASP A 54 11.60 -7.63 -1.98
C ASP A 54 11.73 -8.10 -0.53
N CYS A 55 10.59 -8.28 0.13
CA CYS A 55 10.51 -8.76 1.51
C CYS A 55 9.14 -9.40 1.82
N TYR A 56 9.02 -9.99 3.00
CA TYR A 56 7.75 -10.27 3.63
C TYR A 56 7.47 -9.17 4.66
N ASN A 57 6.31 -8.54 4.56
CA ASN A 57 5.90 -7.47 5.46
C ASN A 57 4.43 -7.66 5.89
N ILE A 58 4.02 -6.92 6.90
CA ILE A 58 2.59 -6.78 7.21
C ILE A 58 1.84 -6.32 5.96
N SER A 59 0.63 -6.85 5.77
CA SER A 59 -0.18 -6.59 4.59
C SER A 59 -0.42 -5.09 4.37
N PRO A 60 -0.38 -4.60 3.14
CA PRO A 60 -1.02 -3.35 2.78
C PRO A 60 -2.50 -3.32 3.21
N LEU A 61 -3.08 -2.12 3.35
CA LEU A 61 -4.48 -1.98 3.77
C LEU A 61 -5.42 -2.66 2.77
N ILE A 62 -5.10 -2.55 1.47
CA ILE A 62 -5.72 -3.35 0.41
C ILE A 62 -4.62 -4.06 -0.38
N TYR A 63 -4.73 -5.37 -0.49
CA TYR A 63 -3.72 -6.21 -1.12
C TYR A 63 -4.32 -7.18 -2.13
N ALA A 64 -3.62 -7.38 -3.24
CA ALA A 64 -3.85 -8.46 -4.19
C ALA A 64 -2.53 -9.01 -4.72
N TYR A 65 -2.46 -10.32 -4.92
CA TYR A 65 -1.28 -11.00 -5.47
C TYR A 65 -1.69 -12.01 -6.55
N GLY A 66 -1.23 -11.78 -7.79
CA GLY A 66 -1.49 -12.68 -8.90
C GLY A 66 -2.96 -12.71 -9.36
N GLU A 67 -3.76 -11.72 -9.00
CA GLU A 67 -5.18 -11.65 -9.29
C GLU A 67 -5.47 -10.94 -10.62
N THR A 68 -6.62 -11.24 -11.24
CA THR A 68 -7.02 -10.66 -12.51
C THR A 68 -8.44 -10.09 -12.45
N ASN A 69 -8.73 -9.08 -13.29
CA ASN A 69 -10.06 -8.45 -13.39
C ASN A 69 -10.53 -7.96 -12.01
N ILE A 70 -9.74 -7.13 -11.37
CA ILE A 70 -10.05 -6.56 -10.05
C ILE A 70 -10.38 -5.08 -10.19
N ALA A 71 -11.31 -4.63 -9.38
CA ALA A 71 -11.67 -3.22 -9.34
C ALA A 71 -11.93 -2.72 -7.91
N ILE A 72 -11.66 -1.42 -7.71
CA ILE A 72 -12.15 -0.64 -6.58
C ILE A 72 -12.86 0.56 -7.19
N THR A 73 -14.14 0.74 -6.90
CA THR A 73 -14.94 1.80 -7.54
C THR A 73 -15.85 2.51 -6.54
N GLY A 74 -16.43 3.64 -6.97
CA GLY A 74 -17.41 4.40 -6.17
C GLY A 74 -16.83 5.71 -5.69
N ASN A 75 -17.62 6.49 -4.92
CA ASN A 75 -17.23 7.84 -4.49
C ASN A 75 -16.93 7.95 -2.98
N GLY A 76 -16.99 6.84 -2.26
CA GLY A 76 -16.72 6.80 -0.82
C GLY A 76 -15.25 7.11 -0.47
N VAL A 77 -14.99 7.20 0.81
CA VAL A 77 -13.67 7.51 1.39
C VAL A 77 -13.08 6.25 2.03
N MET A 78 -11.83 5.97 1.75
CA MET A 78 -11.00 5.00 2.47
C MET A 78 -9.96 5.74 3.31
N ASP A 79 -9.92 5.45 4.60
CA ASP A 79 -9.12 6.17 5.58
C ASP A 79 -8.15 5.22 6.31
N GLY A 80 -6.86 5.38 6.06
CA GLY A 80 -5.81 4.58 6.70
C GLY A 80 -5.50 4.96 8.14
N GLN A 81 -6.12 6.03 8.64
CA GLN A 81 -6.01 6.51 10.02
C GLN A 81 -4.57 6.76 10.50
N ALA A 82 -3.63 6.96 9.58
CA ALA A 82 -2.23 7.19 9.93
C ALA A 82 -2.02 8.55 10.56
N ASP A 83 -1.36 8.57 11.72
CA ASP A 83 -0.98 9.78 12.45
C ASP A 83 0.24 9.53 13.36
N SER A 84 0.62 10.56 14.15
CA SER A 84 1.77 10.52 15.05
C SER A 84 1.62 9.56 16.23
N SER A 85 0.43 9.10 16.55
CA SER A 85 0.20 8.13 17.63
C SER A 85 0.41 6.69 17.19
N ASN A 86 0.46 6.46 15.88
CA ASN A 86 0.55 5.11 15.30
C ASN A 86 1.64 5.01 14.21
N TRP A 87 1.30 5.06 12.94
CA TRP A 87 2.21 4.82 11.82
C TRP A 87 3.33 5.85 11.67
N PHE A 88 3.11 7.10 12.13
CA PHE A 88 4.09 8.17 12.11
C PHE A 88 4.68 8.47 13.49
N SER A 89 4.64 7.52 14.42
CA SER A 89 5.32 7.67 15.71
C SER A 89 6.82 7.92 15.50
N GLU A 90 7.43 8.66 16.42
CA GLU A 90 8.82 9.08 16.30
C GLU A 90 9.78 7.90 16.14
N ASN A 91 9.57 6.82 16.85
CA ASN A 91 10.38 5.61 16.76
C ASN A 91 10.32 4.96 15.36
N ARG A 92 9.13 4.91 14.74
CA ARG A 92 8.98 4.36 13.39
C ARG A 92 9.62 5.23 12.32
N ILE A 93 9.58 6.56 12.47
CA ILE A 93 10.13 7.49 11.48
C ILE A 93 11.64 7.68 11.68
N ARG A 94 12.08 7.91 12.92
CA ARG A 94 13.46 8.28 13.22
C ARG A 94 14.31 7.10 13.70
N GLY A 95 13.68 5.98 14.01
CA GLY A 95 14.33 4.80 14.52
C GLY A 95 14.64 4.83 16.02
N ILE A 96 14.97 3.66 16.54
CA ILE A 96 15.38 3.44 17.92
C ILE A 96 16.90 3.52 18.00
N VAL A 97 17.41 4.19 19.02
CA VAL A 97 18.86 4.30 19.26
C VAL A 97 19.37 2.95 19.79
N GLN A 98 20.31 2.35 19.09
CA GLN A 98 21.01 1.13 19.48
C GLN A 98 22.11 1.44 20.52
N GLU A 99 22.70 0.41 21.14
CA GLU A 99 23.79 0.56 22.13
C GLU A 99 25.02 1.25 21.56
N ASP A 100 25.27 1.10 20.25
CA ASP A 100 26.37 1.78 19.52
C ASP A 100 26.05 3.23 19.14
N GLY A 101 24.87 3.75 19.49
CA GLY A 101 24.39 5.09 19.16
C GLY A 101 23.76 5.21 17.79
N LYS A 102 23.71 4.16 16.96
CA LYS A 102 23.08 4.15 15.64
C LYS A 102 21.56 4.14 15.79
N LYS A 103 20.88 4.90 14.94
CA LYS A 103 19.42 4.89 14.85
C LYS A 103 18.98 3.90 13.77
N ILE A 104 18.21 2.90 14.16
CA ILE A 104 17.66 1.90 13.24
C ILE A 104 16.15 1.87 13.37
N ASN A 105 15.47 1.88 12.22
CA ASN A 105 14.07 1.48 12.10
C ASN A 105 13.96 0.29 11.15
N GLU A 106 12.77 -0.27 11.03
CA GLU A 106 12.53 -1.48 10.23
C GLU A 106 12.92 -1.29 8.76
N LYS A 107 12.73 -0.08 8.21
CA LYS A 107 13.14 0.25 6.84
C LYS A 107 14.67 0.27 6.69
N THR A 108 15.38 0.85 7.64
CA THR A 108 16.86 0.84 7.65
C THR A 108 17.38 -0.59 7.76
N LEU A 109 16.76 -1.41 8.61
CA LEU A 109 17.11 -2.83 8.75
C LEU A 109 16.90 -3.59 7.43
N LEU A 110 15.83 -3.33 6.68
CA LEU A 110 15.63 -3.93 5.36
C LEU A 110 16.76 -3.58 4.39
N TYR A 111 17.24 -2.33 4.39
CA TYR A 111 18.38 -1.93 3.55
C TYR A 111 19.65 -2.68 3.96
N GLU A 112 19.96 -2.78 5.24
CA GLU A 112 21.11 -3.53 5.74
C GLU A 112 21.03 -5.02 5.35
N MET A 113 19.88 -5.64 5.57
CA MET A 113 19.65 -7.04 5.14
C MET A 113 19.88 -7.22 3.62
N LYS A 114 19.53 -6.22 2.81
CA LYS A 114 19.76 -6.26 1.37
C LYS A 114 21.26 -6.13 1.05
N GLU A 115 21.98 -5.19 1.69
CA GLU A 115 23.44 -5.01 1.52
C GLU A 115 24.21 -6.26 1.94
N ASP A 116 23.79 -6.90 3.01
CA ASP A 116 24.37 -8.17 3.51
C ASP A 116 23.95 -9.39 2.68
N SER A 117 23.24 -9.19 1.56
CA SER A 117 22.76 -10.25 0.66
C SER A 117 21.88 -11.31 1.34
N ILE A 118 21.17 -10.95 2.40
CA ILE A 118 20.18 -11.83 3.06
C ILE A 118 19.08 -12.18 2.05
N PRO A 119 18.74 -13.46 1.84
CA PRO A 119 17.69 -13.86 0.91
C PRO A 119 16.34 -13.20 1.25
N PHE A 120 15.57 -12.80 0.22
CA PHE A 120 14.32 -12.07 0.46
C PHE A 120 13.31 -12.82 1.35
N LYS A 121 13.34 -14.17 1.35
CA LYS A 121 12.49 -15.00 2.20
C LYS A 121 12.80 -14.88 3.69
N GLU A 122 13.98 -14.40 4.04
CA GLU A 122 14.43 -14.17 5.40
C GLU A 122 14.24 -12.72 5.83
N ARG A 123 13.93 -11.81 4.90
CA ARG A 123 13.60 -10.41 5.18
C ARG A 123 12.13 -10.32 5.62
N VAL A 124 11.87 -10.56 6.89
CA VAL A 124 10.52 -10.73 7.44
C VAL A 124 10.22 -9.67 8.49
N PHE A 125 9.18 -8.88 8.24
CA PHE A 125 8.74 -7.77 9.08
C PHE A 125 7.26 -7.95 9.42
N MET A 126 6.95 -8.21 10.68
CA MET A 126 5.57 -8.48 11.10
C MET A 126 5.23 -7.86 12.45
N ARG A 127 3.96 -7.67 12.72
CA ARG A 127 3.43 -7.07 13.95
C ARG A 127 4.09 -5.71 14.24
N GLU A 128 4.57 -5.50 15.47
CA GLU A 128 5.19 -4.25 15.89
C GLU A 128 6.44 -3.88 15.06
N ASN A 129 7.12 -4.89 14.51
CA ASN A 129 8.28 -4.72 13.65
C ASN A 129 7.92 -4.65 12.16
N GLY A 130 6.64 -4.55 11.83
CA GLY A 130 6.19 -4.35 10.45
C GLY A 130 6.59 -2.97 9.92
N ILE A 131 7.17 -2.92 8.72
CA ILE A 131 7.41 -1.66 8.02
C ILE A 131 6.05 -1.06 7.67
N ARG A 132 5.91 0.27 7.77
CA ARG A 132 4.68 0.96 7.40
C ARG A 132 4.16 0.46 6.04
N PRO A 133 2.92 -0.09 5.97
CA PRO A 133 2.43 -0.71 4.74
C PRO A 133 1.89 0.33 3.76
N GLN A 134 1.89 0.02 2.47
CA GLN A 134 1.19 0.80 1.46
C GLN A 134 -0.33 0.78 1.71
N PHE A 135 -1.06 1.77 1.17
CA PHE A 135 -2.52 1.72 1.24
C PHE A 135 -3.06 0.62 0.31
N ILE A 136 -2.78 0.73 -0.99
CA ILE A 136 -3.18 -0.27 -2.00
C ILE A 136 -1.92 -0.82 -2.66
N ASN A 137 -1.66 -2.11 -2.53
CA ASN A 137 -0.60 -2.80 -3.25
C ASN A 137 -1.16 -3.95 -4.09
N LEU A 138 -0.98 -3.84 -5.41
CA LEU A 138 -1.46 -4.80 -6.40
C LEU A 138 -0.27 -5.45 -7.09
N TYR A 139 0.10 -6.64 -6.63
CA TYR A 139 1.32 -7.32 -7.00
C TYR A 139 1.07 -8.43 -8.03
N LYS A 140 1.70 -8.36 -9.20
CA LYS A 140 1.55 -9.32 -10.32
C LYS A 140 0.08 -9.48 -10.77
N CYS A 141 -0.67 -8.40 -10.73
CA CYS A 141 -2.08 -8.39 -11.09
C CYS A 141 -2.31 -7.91 -12.53
N LYS A 142 -3.47 -8.23 -13.11
CA LYS A 142 -3.85 -7.85 -14.47
C LYS A 142 -5.26 -7.29 -14.54
N ASN A 143 -5.49 -6.35 -15.48
CA ASN A 143 -6.79 -5.74 -15.71
C ASN A 143 -7.37 -5.12 -14.44
N ILE A 144 -6.79 -4.01 -14.04
CA ILE A 144 -7.05 -3.30 -12.79
C ILE A 144 -7.79 -2.01 -13.09
N LEU A 145 -8.89 -1.77 -12.37
CA LEU A 145 -9.62 -0.50 -12.38
C LEU A 145 -9.71 0.07 -10.98
N LEU A 146 -9.16 1.26 -10.79
CA LEU A 146 -9.28 2.07 -9.57
C LEU A 146 -9.98 3.37 -9.95
N GLU A 147 -11.23 3.57 -9.47
CA GLU A 147 -12.06 4.68 -9.97
C GLU A 147 -12.92 5.34 -8.91
N GLY A 148 -12.80 6.66 -8.78
CA GLY A 148 -13.78 7.56 -8.18
C GLY A 148 -13.60 7.85 -6.69
N PHE A 149 -13.05 6.95 -5.91
CA PHE A 149 -12.93 7.05 -4.45
C PHE A 149 -11.88 8.05 -3.98
N THR A 150 -11.89 8.33 -2.67
CA THR A 150 -10.89 9.15 -1.99
C THR A 150 -10.03 8.30 -1.05
N LEU A 151 -8.71 8.53 -1.04
CA LEU A 151 -7.75 7.95 -0.09
C LEU A 151 -7.27 9.00 0.88
N ASN A 152 -7.39 8.74 2.17
CA ASN A 152 -6.96 9.63 3.25
C ASN A 152 -6.00 8.93 4.20
N ARG A 153 -5.08 9.68 4.79
CA ARG A 153 -4.20 9.29 5.91
C ARG A 153 -3.53 7.93 5.72
N SER A 154 -2.80 7.76 4.62
CA SER A 154 -2.06 6.53 4.31
C SER A 154 -0.87 6.34 5.27
N PRO A 155 -0.56 5.10 5.66
CA PRO A 155 0.68 4.81 6.40
C PRO A 155 1.96 5.04 5.59
N PHE A 156 1.91 4.84 4.27
CA PHE A 156 3.02 4.90 3.33
C PHE A 156 2.50 5.30 1.93
N TRP A 157 3.08 4.85 0.83
CA TRP A 157 2.60 5.09 -0.53
C TRP A 157 1.12 4.74 -0.69
N LEU A 158 0.36 5.56 -1.41
CA LEU A 158 -1.09 5.36 -1.51
C LEU A 158 -1.45 4.24 -2.49
N ILE A 159 -1.03 4.34 -3.75
CA ILE A 159 -1.32 3.33 -4.77
C ILE A 159 -0.01 2.79 -5.34
N HIS A 160 0.28 1.53 -5.08
CA HIS A 160 1.50 0.85 -5.51
C HIS A 160 1.17 -0.41 -6.32
N PRO A 161 0.87 -0.29 -7.61
CA PRO A 161 0.85 -1.44 -8.50
C PRO A 161 2.29 -1.90 -8.77
N LEU A 162 2.54 -3.20 -8.60
CA LEU A 162 3.86 -3.80 -8.68
C LEU A 162 3.87 -4.97 -9.65
N LEU A 163 4.76 -4.96 -10.66
CA LEU A 163 4.86 -5.99 -11.68
C LEU A 163 3.50 -6.36 -12.31
N SER A 164 2.64 -5.36 -12.47
CA SER A 164 1.25 -5.50 -12.90
C SER A 164 1.01 -4.90 -14.29
N GLU A 165 -0.09 -5.25 -14.93
CA GLU A 165 -0.39 -4.79 -16.29
C GLU A 165 -1.86 -4.44 -16.51
N ASN A 166 -2.13 -3.55 -17.50
CA ASN A 166 -3.45 -3.03 -17.85
C ASN A 166 -4.13 -2.37 -16.65
N ILE A 167 -3.56 -1.27 -16.20
CA ILE A 167 -3.96 -0.56 -14.98
C ILE A 167 -4.58 0.78 -15.38
N THR A 168 -5.78 1.03 -14.89
CA THR A 168 -6.44 2.32 -14.98
C THR A 168 -6.70 2.88 -13.59
N VAL A 169 -6.17 4.07 -13.32
CA VAL A 169 -6.45 4.87 -12.12
C VAL A 169 -7.09 6.17 -12.61
N ARG A 170 -8.36 6.38 -12.30
CA ARG A 170 -9.05 7.59 -12.76
C ARG A 170 -10.00 8.16 -11.72
N LYS A 171 -10.11 9.49 -11.71
CA LYS A 171 -11.00 10.24 -10.81
C LYS A 171 -10.79 9.89 -9.32
N VAL A 172 -9.60 9.41 -8.95
CA VAL A 172 -9.23 9.11 -7.58
C VAL A 172 -8.65 10.36 -6.94
N LYS A 173 -9.11 10.66 -5.72
CA LYS A 173 -8.56 11.73 -4.89
C LYS A 173 -7.63 11.15 -3.85
N MET A 174 -6.42 11.66 -3.76
CA MET A 174 -5.39 11.23 -2.83
C MET A 174 -5.02 12.39 -1.91
N GLN A 175 -5.48 12.33 -0.65
CA GLN A 175 -5.33 13.39 0.35
C GLN A 175 -4.59 12.86 1.57
N SER A 176 -3.26 12.88 1.54
CA SER A 176 -2.46 12.29 2.60
C SER A 176 -1.08 12.95 2.68
N HIS A 177 -0.76 13.57 3.83
CA HIS A 177 0.42 14.41 4.01
C HIS A 177 1.46 13.82 4.98
N GLY A 178 1.52 12.51 5.10
CA GLY A 178 2.53 11.83 5.91
C GLY A 178 3.87 11.66 5.17
N TYR A 179 4.86 11.14 5.89
CA TYR A 179 6.16 10.78 5.31
C TYR A 179 6.01 9.63 4.30
N ASN A 180 6.61 9.79 3.10
CA ASN A 180 6.51 8.84 1.99
C ASN A 180 5.04 8.58 1.57
N ASN A 181 4.21 9.61 1.60
CA ASN A 181 2.85 9.53 1.08
C ASN A 181 2.85 9.92 -0.40
N ASP A 182 3.56 9.14 -1.22
CA ASP A 182 3.51 9.22 -2.66
C ASP A 182 2.12 8.79 -3.14
N GLY A 183 1.57 9.46 -4.15
CA GLY A 183 0.20 9.24 -4.61
C GLY A 183 0.05 7.94 -5.39
N CYS A 184 0.77 7.79 -6.50
CA CYS A 184 0.69 6.59 -7.32
C CYS A 184 2.06 6.19 -7.86
N ASP A 185 2.53 5.03 -7.47
CA ASP A 185 3.87 4.52 -7.73
C ASP A 185 3.85 3.23 -8.57
N PRO A 186 3.64 3.33 -9.89
CA PRO A 186 3.74 2.15 -10.75
C PRO A 186 5.17 1.62 -10.76
N GLU A 187 5.39 0.41 -10.24
CA GLU A 187 6.72 -0.21 -10.21
C GLU A 187 6.79 -1.41 -11.15
N SER A 188 7.65 -1.33 -12.17
CA SER A 188 7.83 -2.37 -13.20
C SER A 188 6.49 -2.80 -13.84
N CYS A 189 5.61 -1.85 -14.12
CA CYS A 189 4.27 -2.07 -14.67
C CYS A 189 4.22 -1.85 -16.18
N ARG A 190 3.17 -2.36 -16.84
CA ARG A 190 2.87 -2.14 -18.27
C ARG A 190 1.44 -1.66 -18.48
N ASN A 191 1.25 -0.78 -19.48
CA ASN A 191 -0.07 -0.24 -19.85
C ASN A 191 -0.76 0.41 -18.64
N VAL A 192 -0.20 1.50 -18.15
CA VAL A 192 -0.72 2.27 -17.01
C VAL A 192 -1.33 3.56 -17.53
N LEU A 193 -2.59 3.78 -17.20
CA LEU A 193 -3.31 5.03 -17.44
C LEU A 193 -3.66 5.66 -16.08
N ILE A 194 -3.24 6.90 -15.88
CA ILE A 194 -3.63 7.72 -14.72
C ILE A 194 -4.27 8.98 -15.30
N GLU A 195 -5.55 9.19 -15.03
CA GLU A 195 -6.30 10.31 -15.62
C GLU A 195 -7.30 10.91 -14.61
N ASP A 196 -7.53 12.21 -14.72
CA ASP A 196 -8.52 12.96 -13.92
C ASP A 196 -8.36 12.77 -12.39
N CYS A 197 -7.16 12.45 -11.92
CA CYS A 197 -6.86 12.26 -10.52
C CYS A 197 -6.46 13.55 -9.82
N ASP A 198 -6.75 13.64 -8.53
CA ASP A 198 -6.40 14.76 -7.68
C ASP A 198 -5.36 14.32 -6.65
N PHE A 199 -4.16 14.95 -6.68
CA PHE A 199 -3.05 14.61 -5.82
C PHE A 199 -2.77 15.76 -4.84
N ASP A 200 -3.07 15.54 -3.59
CA ASP A 200 -2.72 16.40 -2.45
C ASP A 200 -1.96 15.54 -1.44
N THR A 201 -0.67 15.34 -1.72
CA THR A 201 0.18 14.31 -1.11
C THR A 201 1.39 14.93 -0.41
N GLY A 202 1.91 14.23 0.59
CA GLY A 202 3.07 14.67 1.37
C GLY A 202 4.43 14.33 0.75
N ASP A 203 4.44 13.61 -0.37
CA ASP A 203 5.61 13.26 -1.16
C ASP A 203 5.23 13.31 -2.66
N ASP A 204 5.89 12.58 -3.54
CA ASP A 204 5.66 12.61 -4.99
C ASP A 204 4.19 12.32 -5.36
N CYS A 205 3.63 13.07 -6.31
CA CYS A 205 2.30 12.76 -6.84
C CYS A 205 2.30 11.44 -7.62
N ILE A 206 3.30 11.25 -8.49
CA ILE A 206 3.50 10.03 -9.28
C ILE A 206 5.00 9.73 -9.32
N ALA A 207 5.40 8.54 -8.88
CA ALA A 207 6.78 8.09 -8.96
C ALA A 207 6.86 6.76 -9.73
N ILE A 208 7.41 6.79 -10.95
CA ILE A 208 7.61 5.57 -11.75
C ILE A 208 8.85 4.86 -11.24
N LYS A 209 8.69 3.64 -10.78
CA LYS A 209 9.72 2.84 -10.11
C LYS A 209 10.04 1.55 -10.89
N SER A 210 11.24 1.02 -10.70
CA SER A 210 11.70 -0.21 -11.40
C SER A 210 12.36 -1.23 -10.47
N GLY A 211 12.28 -1.04 -9.18
CA GLY A 211 12.97 -1.87 -8.18
C GLY A 211 14.41 -1.44 -7.94
N ARG A 212 15.10 -2.15 -7.07
CA ARG A 212 16.48 -1.87 -6.67
C ARG A 212 17.35 -3.11 -6.92
N ASP A 213 18.50 -2.90 -7.57
CA ASP A 213 19.54 -3.91 -7.81
C ASP A 213 18.98 -5.24 -8.39
N GLU A 214 19.32 -6.39 -7.80
CA GLU A 214 18.84 -7.69 -8.21
C GLU A 214 17.33 -7.87 -8.01
N ASP A 215 16.75 -7.27 -6.96
CA ASP A 215 15.32 -7.35 -6.70
C ASP A 215 14.48 -6.61 -7.78
N GLY A 216 15.12 -5.67 -8.52
CA GLY A 216 14.50 -4.93 -9.62
C GLY A 216 14.71 -5.52 -11.02
N ARG A 217 15.51 -6.57 -11.18
CA ARG A 217 15.91 -7.14 -12.49
C ARG A 217 15.05 -8.29 -12.96
#